data_79e12ea0c470cba662fb6108f7c2d942
#
_entry.id   79e12ea0c470cba662fb6108f7c2d942
#
_cell.length_a   1.000
_cell.length_b   1.000
_cell.length_c   1.000
_cell.angle_alpha   90.00
_cell.angle_beta   90.00
_cell.angle_gamma   90.00
#
_symmetry.space_group_name_H-M   'P 1'
#
loop_
_entity.id
_entity.type
_entity.pdbx_description
1 polymer ?
#
loop_
_entity_poly.entity_id
_entity_poly.type
_entity_poly.pdbx_seq_one_letter_code
_entity_poly.pdbx_strand_id
1 'polypeptide(L)'
;MTSNPGLILAAAMALSAAIPAAAQTNRIGGVVRDETGAAIRGAIVRAATGGGSGAAPLTLTTATDDRGRFIFVVARSGEWQLNFEAPGFDPMTITAGVRLTGASPNLDVKLDRHESPEAFGALAGIDPKSLSSQLAAASTLLDDGRYDLAIAAYRDIKVRVPALTMVNLPLGTAYLSKKSYGEAESAFQEILKADGGDANGLFAMGTLKEAQGNGAEAQDWYQKASTADAMWTRPLMKLAGLARASGDNAAAAKYLTRVVDLDPASADAAQAAELRKTLQ
;
A
#
# COMPACT_ATOMS: atom_id res chain seq x y z
N MET A 1 89.33 -14.67 -24.87
CA MET A 1 88.77 -15.50 -23.86
C MET A 1 87.47 -14.89 -23.47
N THR A 2 86.48 -15.32 -24.11
CA THR A 2 85.17 -14.68 -24.12
C THR A 2 84.13 -15.64 -23.51
N SER A 3 83.53 -15.32 -22.41
CA SER A 3 82.42 -16.05 -21.79
C SER A 3 81.12 -15.29 -22.05
N ASN A 4 80.27 -15.97 -22.71
CA ASN A 4 78.90 -15.52 -23.07
C ASN A 4 77.93 -15.88 -21.96
N PRO A 5 77.13 -15.01 -21.37
CA PRO A 5 76.06 -15.40 -20.50
C PRO A 5 74.73 -15.53 -21.21
N GLY A 6 74.13 -16.66 -21.09
CA GLY A 6 72.88 -17.03 -21.72
C GLY A 6 71.67 -16.17 -21.27
N LEU A 7 70.87 -15.88 -22.25
CA LEU A 7 69.62 -15.17 -22.11
C LEU A 7 68.54 -16.12 -21.61
N ILE A 8 68.05 -15.94 -20.37
CA ILE A 8 66.91 -16.66 -19.86
C ILE A 8 65.66 -15.84 -20.22
N LEU A 9 64.92 -16.35 -21.19
CA LEU A 9 63.60 -15.82 -21.59
C LEU A 9 62.54 -16.26 -20.56
N ALA A 10 62.19 -15.37 -19.67
CA ALA A 10 61.03 -15.58 -18.77
C ALA A 10 59.74 -15.30 -19.53
N ALA A 11 58.99 -16.35 -19.87
CA ALA A 11 57.63 -16.23 -20.37
C ALA A 11 56.72 -15.80 -19.25
N ALA A 12 56.31 -14.54 -19.21
CA ALA A 12 55.23 -14.05 -18.37
C ALA A 12 53.90 -14.52 -18.95
N MET A 13 53.30 -15.55 -18.32
CA MET A 13 51.91 -15.89 -18.54
C MET A 13 51.06 -14.78 -17.94
N ALA A 14 50.48 -13.94 -18.79
CA ALA A 14 49.43 -13.02 -18.40
C ALA A 14 48.16 -13.83 -18.11
N LEU A 15 47.88 -14.05 -16.83
CA LEU A 15 46.62 -14.59 -16.38
C LEU A 15 45.57 -13.49 -16.55
N SER A 16 44.86 -13.48 -17.68
CA SER A 16 43.72 -12.62 -17.86
C SER A 16 42.60 -13.13 -16.94
N ALA A 17 42.51 -12.52 -15.77
CA ALA A 17 41.34 -12.67 -14.92
C ALA A 17 40.13 -12.15 -15.70
N ALA A 18 39.30 -13.07 -16.18
CA ALA A 18 37.99 -12.73 -16.70
C ALA A 18 37.20 -12.08 -15.54
N ILE A 19 37.02 -10.77 -15.61
CA ILE A 19 36.10 -10.04 -14.74
C ILE A 19 34.73 -10.64 -15.03
N PRO A 20 34.07 -11.23 -14.04
CA PRO A 20 32.72 -11.73 -14.26
C PRO A 20 31.88 -10.55 -14.76
N ALA A 21 31.23 -10.70 -15.91
CA ALA A 21 30.29 -9.73 -16.42
C ALA A 21 29.26 -9.54 -15.30
N ALA A 22 29.33 -8.40 -14.63
CA ALA A 22 28.34 -8.02 -13.63
C ALA A 22 26.98 -8.16 -14.31
N ALA A 23 26.14 -9.03 -13.80
CA ALA A 23 24.81 -9.24 -14.31
C ALA A 23 24.16 -7.85 -14.41
N GLN A 24 23.95 -7.37 -15.64
CA GLN A 24 23.33 -6.08 -15.88
C GLN A 24 21.87 -6.24 -15.44
N THR A 25 21.61 -5.90 -14.17
CA THR A 25 20.26 -5.85 -13.67
C THR A 25 19.59 -4.62 -14.26
N ASN A 26 18.62 -4.85 -15.13
CA ASN A 26 17.82 -3.78 -15.68
C ASN A 26 17.04 -3.10 -14.57
N ARG A 27 17.03 -1.79 -14.60
CA ARG A 27 16.38 -0.97 -13.58
C ARG A 27 15.43 0.01 -14.26
N ILE A 28 14.30 0.24 -13.64
CA ILE A 28 13.46 1.41 -13.90
C ILE A 28 13.59 2.28 -12.67
N GLY A 29 14.05 3.49 -12.83
CA GLY A 29 14.20 4.40 -11.70
C GLY A 29 13.84 5.81 -12.09
N GLY A 30 13.73 6.68 -11.11
CA GLY A 30 13.41 8.07 -11.34
C GLY A 30 13.20 8.85 -10.06
N VAL A 31 12.70 10.06 -10.25
CA VAL A 31 12.37 10.98 -9.16
C VAL A 31 10.94 11.45 -9.35
N VAL A 32 10.18 11.51 -8.26
CA VAL A 32 8.83 12.06 -8.22
C VAL A 32 8.88 13.42 -7.51
N ARG A 33 8.34 14.43 -8.18
CA ARG A 33 8.33 15.82 -7.71
C ARG A 33 6.94 16.41 -7.81
N ASP A 34 6.68 17.47 -7.07
CA ASP A 34 5.49 18.29 -7.26
C ASP A 34 5.72 19.36 -8.35
N GLU A 35 4.68 20.16 -8.62
CA GLU A 35 4.69 21.26 -9.60
C GLU A 35 5.75 22.33 -9.28
N THR A 36 6.19 22.45 -8.01
CA THR A 36 7.24 23.40 -7.60
C THR A 36 8.64 22.82 -7.75
N GLY A 37 8.76 21.52 -8.08
CA GLY A 37 10.01 20.78 -8.17
C GLY A 37 10.48 20.18 -6.84
N ALA A 38 9.68 20.29 -5.77
CA ALA A 38 9.99 19.66 -4.50
C ALA A 38 9.79 18.13 -4.58
N ALA A 39 10.68 17.38 -3.94
CA ALA A 39 10.62 15.92 -3.93
C ALA A 39 9.41 15.41 -3.13
N ILE A 40 8.66 14.47 -3.69
CA ILE A 40 7.53 13.82 -2.99
C ILE A 40 8.04 12.54 -2.35
N ARG A 41 8.10 12.51 -1.02
CA ARG A 41 8.42 11.34 -0.22
C ARG A 41 7.20 10.45 -0.05
N GLY A 42 7.40 9.13 -0.06
CA GLY A 42 6.35 8.15 0.24
C GLY A 42 5.29 8.01 -0.85
N ALA A 43 5.53 8.57 -2.05
CA ALA A 43 4.68 8.29 -3.19
C ALA A 43 4.76 6.81 -3.55
N ILE A 44 3.63 6.14 -3.67
CA ILE A 44 3.55 4.75 -4.07
C ILE A 44 3.72 4.66 -5.59
N VAL A 45 4.66 3.85 -6.02
CA VAL A 45 4.90 3.58 -7.43
C VAL A 45 4.64 2.11 -7.70
N ARG A 46 3.65 1.83 -8.56
CA ARG A 46 3.32 0.48 -9.03
C ARG A 46 3.76 0.33 -10.47
N ALA A 47 4.60 -0.64 -10.75
CA ALA A 47 5.04 -0.98 -12.09
C ALA A 47 4.42 -2.31 -12.53
N ALA A 48 3.66 -2.31 -13.62
CA ALA A 48 3.05 -3.50 -14.18
C ALA A 48 3.47 -3.70 -15.64
N THR A 49 3.70 -4.97 -16.02
CA THR A 49 3.91 -5.33 -17.43
C THR A 49 2.77 -6.20 -17.92
N GLY A 50 2.25 -5.89 -19.12
CA GLY A 50 1.29 -6.73 -19.79
C GLY A 50 1.88 -8.09 -20.11
N GLY A 51 1.11 -9.18 -19.94
CA GLY A 51 1.49 -10.51 -20.34
C GLY A 51 1.54 -10.64 -21.87
N GLY A 52 2.68 -10.36 -22.49
CA GLY A 52 2.92 -10.70 -23.88
C GLY A 52 3.12 -12.23 -24.02
N SER A 53 2.47 -12.83 -25.02
CA SER A 53 2.62 -14.26 -25.42
C SER A 53 2.71 -15.26 -24.27
N GLY A 54 1.67 -15.35 -23.43
CA GLY A 54 1.49 -16.46 -22.47
C GLY A 54 2.20 -16.32 -21.12
N ALA A 55 2.87 -15.19 -20.84
CA ALA A 55 3.45 -14.92 -19.52
C ALA A 55 2.43 -14.19 -18.62
N ALA A 56 2.34 -14.60 -17.35
CA ALA A 56 1.51 -13.89 -16.37
C ALA A 56 1.95 -12.41 -16.21
N PRO A 57 1.02 -11.47 -16.00
CA PRO A 57 1.36 -10.09 -15.69
C PRO A 57 2.19 -10.04 -14.40
N LEU A 58 3.21 -9.18 -14.38
CA LEU A 58 4.06 -8.97 -13.23
C LEU A 58 3.82 -7.55 -12.70
N THR A 59 3.52 -7.43 -11.43
CA THR A 59 3.37 -6.13 -10.75
C THR A 59 4.42 -6.00 -9.65
N LEU A 60 5.08 -4.86 -9.62
CA LEU A 60 6.06 -4.49 -8.60
C LEU A 60 5.59 -3.20 -7.93
N THR A 61 5.81 -3.08 -6.62
CA THR A 61 5.44 -1.87 -5.88
C THR A 61 6.63 -1.39 -5.06
N THR A 62 6.83 -0.07 -5.01
CA THR A 62 7.81 0.58 -4.16
C THR A 62 7.27 1.94 -3.70
N ALA A 63 7.94 2.56 -2.73
CA ALA A 63 7.66 3.93 -2.32
C ALA A 63 8.89 4.82 -2.57
N THR A 64 8.68 6.10 -2.81
CA THR A 64 9.77 7.05 -2.98
C THR A 64 10.47 7.37 -1.65
N ASP A 65 11.79 7.56 -1.72
CA ASP A 65 12.62 7.97 -0.58
C ASP A 65 12.46 9.47 -0.25
N ASP A 66 13.24 9.96 0.75
CA ASP A 66 13.23 11.37 1.19
C ASP A 66 13.60 12.37 0.08
N ARG A 67 14.21 11.92 -1.01
CA ARG A 67 14.57 12.71 -2.19
C ARG A 67 13.63 12.48 -3.36
N GLY A 68 12.48 11.82 -3.12
CA GLY A 68 11.51 11.46 -4.14
C GLY A 68 11.98 10.36 -5.10
N ARG A 69 13.07 9.64 -4.82
CA ARG A 69 13.63 8.65 -5.73
C ARG A 69 12.97 7.30 -5.54
N PHE A 70 12.72 6.62 -6.64
CA PHE A 70 12.27 5.24 -6.68
C PHE A 70 13.15 4.40 -7.62
N ILE A 71 13.17 3.09 -7.40
CA ILE A 71 13.87 2.15 -8.26
C ILE A 71 13.20 0.78 -8.24
N PHE A 72 13.09 0.17 -9.41
CA PHE A 72 12.73 -1.23 -9.60
C PHE A 72 13.87 -1.98 -10.26
N VAL A 73 14.12 -3.19 -9.82
CA VAL A 73 14.98 -4.15 -10.53
C VAL A 73 14.05 -5.05 -11.33
N VAL A 74 14.16 -5.03 -12.64
CA VAL A 74 13.25 -5.74 -13.54
C VAL A 74 14.00 -6.81 -14.33
N ALA A 75 13.42 -8.01 -14.41
CA ALA A 75 13.99 -9.16 -15.11
C ALA A 75 13.44 -9.34 -16.53
N ARG A 76 12.48 -8.50 -16.94
CA ARG A 76 11.80 -8.60 -18.24
C ARG A 76 11.95 -7.33 -19.03
N SER A 77 12.24 -7.46 -20.34
CA SER A 77 12.11 -6.36 -21.30
C SER A 77 10.65 -6.19 -21.72
N GLY A 78 10.32 -5.04 -22.26
CA GLY A 78 8.99 -4.72 -22.76
C GLY A 78 8.49 -3.37 -22.26
N GLU A 79 7.23 -3.11 -22.50
CA GLU A 79 6.55 -1.92 -21.99
C GLU A 79 6.04 -2.17 -20.58
N TRP A 80 6.35 -1.24 -19.68
CA TRP A 80 5.91 -1.22 -18.31
C TRP A 80 5.03 -0.01 -18.08
N GLN A 81 3.86 -0.23 -17.53
CA GLN A 81 3.01 0.84 -17.01
C GLN A 81 3.39 1.12 -15.57
N LEU A 82 3.74 2.37 -15.29
CA LEU A 82 4.04 2.84 -13.93
C LEU A 82 2.90 3.76 -13.49
N ASN A 83 2.24 3.39 -12.41
CA ASN A 83 1.25 4.21 -11.76
C ASN A 83 1.88 4.86 -10.52
N PHE A 84 1.72 6.17 -10.40
CA PHE A 84 2.24 6.99 -9.31
C PHE A 84 1.07 7.55 -8.52
N GLU A 85 1.06 7.31 -7.21
CA GLU A 85 0.04 7.75 -6.29
C GLU A 85 0.69 8.40 -5.07
N ALA A 86 0.24 9.59 -4.68
CA ALA A 86 0.68 10.25 -3.47
C ALA A 86 -0.50 11.00 -2.83
N PRO A 87 -0.59 11.03 -1.48
CA PRO A 87 -1.65 11.77 -0.80
C PRO A 87 -1.65 13.25 -1.20
N GLY A 88 -2.79 13.76 -1.65
CA GLY A 88 -2.96 15.16 -2.08
C GLY A 88 -2.46 15.47 -3.49
N PHE A 89 -2.19 14.44 -4.30
CA PHE A 89 -1.79 14.59 -5.70
C PHE A 89 -2.68 13.73 -6.61
N ASP A 90 -2.85 14.19 -7.84
CA ASP A 90 -3.54 13.41 -8.85
C ASP A 90 -2.70 12.20 -9.27
N PRO A 91 -3.30 11.01 -9.38
CA PRO A 91 -2.58 9.83 -9.81
C PRO A 91 -2.14 9.98 -11.27
N MET A 92 -0.91 9.56 -11.57
CA MET A 92 -0.35 9.62 -12.91
C MET A 92 0.10 8.24 -13.37
N THR A 93 -0.17 7.93 -14.63
CA THR A 93 0.32 6.70 -15.28
C THR A 93 1.27 7.04 -16.42
N ILE A 94 2.45 6.41 -16.42
CA ILE A 94 3.47 6.57 -17.47
C ILE A 94 3.81 5.19 -18.03
N THR A 95 3.99 5.09 -19.34
CA THR A 95 4.52 3.89 -19.98
C THR A 95 6.02 4.05 -20.23
N ALA A 96 6.82 3.09 -19.77
CA ALA A 96 8.26 3.05 -19.96
C ALA A 96 8.71 1.79 -20.69
N GLY A 97 9.45 1.95 -21.77
CA GLY A 97 10.05 0.84 -22.49
C GLY A 97 11.36 0.39 -21.81
N VAL A 98 11.45 -0.88 -21.44
CA VAL A 98 12.65 -1.49 -20.84
C VAL A 98 13.28 -2.44 -21.83
N ARG A 99 14.59 -2.26 -22.11
CA ARG A 99 15.39 -3.16 -22.92
C ARG A 99 16.39 -3.89 -22.02
N LEU A 100 16.64 -5.17 -22.29
CA LEU A 100 17.60 -5.97 -21.54
C LEU A 100 19.05 -5.57 -21.77
N THR A 101 19.31 -4.79 -22.83
CA THR A 101 20.63 -4.25 -23.16
C THR A 101 20.49 -2.75 -23.44
N GLY A 102 21.18 -1.94 -22.67
CA GLY A 102 21.16 -0.49 -22.86
C GLY A 102 20.99 0.31 -21.58
N ALA A 103 20.80 1.62 -21.71
CA ALA A 103 20.57 2.51 -20.59
C ALA A 103 19.19 2.25 -19.97
N SER A 104 19.16 2.15 -18.65
CA SER A 104 17.91 2.06 -17.87
C SER A 104 17.15 3.38 -17.95
N PRO A 105 15.80 3.35 -18.10
CA PRO A 105 14.99 4.57 -18.06
C PRO A 105 15.17 5.27 -16.71
N ASN A 106 15.49 6.56 -16.77
CA ASN A 106 15.47 7.44 -15.61
C ASN A 106 14.34 8.44 -15.81
N LEU A 107 13.28 8.31 -15.02
CA LEU A 107 12.05 9.06 -15.17
C LEU A 107 12.08 10.27 -14.24
N ASP A 108 11.75 11.45 -14.77
CA ASP A 108 11.42 12.63 -13.97
C ASP A 108 9.90 12.81 -14.02
N VAL A 109 9.24 12.49 -12.90
CA VAL A 109 7.79 12.41 -12.80
C VAL A 109 7.30 13.59 -11.99
N LYS A 110 6.41 14.37 -12.58
CA LYS A 110 5.80 15.50 -11.94
C LYS A 110 4.34 15.18 -11.65
N LEU A 111 3.97 15.17 -10.37
CA LEU A 111 2.58 15.03 -9.96
C LEU A 111 1.99 16.41 -9.69
N ASP A 112 0.82 16.64 -10.25
CA ASP A 112 0.05 17.84 -9.98
C ASP A 112 -0.72 17.65 -8.66
N ARG A 113 -0.81 18.71 -7.87
CA ARG A 113 -1.63 18.67 -6.66
C ARG A 113 -3.08 18.51 -7.04
N HIS A 114 -3.75 17.62 -6.31
CA HIS A 114 -5.18 17.46 -6.48
C HIS A 114 -5.91 18.76 -6.11
N GLU A 115 -6.21 19.59 -7.08
CA GLU A 115 -7.07 20.74 -6.94
C GLU A 115 -8.53 20.29 -6.93
N SER A 116 -9.02 19.82 -5.77
CA SER A 116 -10.46 19.67 -5.59
C SER A 116 -11.05 21.06 -5.40
N PRO A 117 -11.77 21.62 -6.37
CA PRO A 117 -12.36 22.96 -6.25
C PRO A 117 -13.28 23.09 -5.03
N GLU A 118 -13.92 21.97 -4.64
CA GLU A 118 -14.80 21.91 -3.47
C GLU A 118 -14.04 21.87 -2.15
N ALA A 119 -12.83 21.24 -2.10
CA ALA A 119 -12.01 21.20 -0.90
C ALA A 119 -11.41 22.59 -0.56
N PHE A 120 -11.06 23.38 -1.56
CA PHE A 120 -10.56 24.75 -1.34
C PHE A 120 -11.62 25.67 -0.75
N GLY A 121 -12.88 25.56 -1.16
CA GLY A 121 -13.99 26.32 -0.57
C GLY A 121 -14.25 25.92 0.90
N ALA A 122 -14.18 24.63 1.21
CA ALA A 122 -14.40 24.12 2.56
C ALA A 122 -13.22 24.33 3.50
N LEU A 123 -11.99 24.49 2.97
CA LEU A 123 -10.76 24.75 3.73
C LEU A 123 -10.40 26.25 3.76
N ALA A 124 -11.15 27.12 3.12
CA ALA A 124 -10.90 28.55 3.12
C ALA A 124 -10.89 29.09 4.55
N GLY A 125 -9.70 29.50 5.01
CA GLY A 125 -9.47 30.02 6.36
C GLY A 125 -8.98 28.99 7.39
N ILE A 126 -8.73 27.73 7.01
CA ILE A 126 -8.15 26.73 7.89
C ILE A 126 -6.66 26.56 7.56
N ASP A 127 -5.80 26.81 8.56
CA ASP A 127 -4.36 26.55 8.42
C ASP A 127 -4.11 25.03 8.31
N PRO A 128 -3.53 24.55 7.20
CA PRO A 128 -3.30 23.10 6.98
C PRO A 128 -2.39 22.47 8.05
N LYS A 129 -1.40 23.24 8.59
CA LYS A 129 -0.51 22.73 9.64
C LYS A 129 -1.28 22.54 10.95
N SER A 130 -2.15 23.48 11.28
CA SER A 130 -3.02 23.40 12.45
C SER A 130 -3.97 22.20 12.34
N LEU A 131 -4.59 21.99 11.18
CA LEU A 131 -5.49 20.86 10.94
C LEU A 131 -4.75 19.51 11.04
N SER A 132 -3.57 19.41 10.43
CA SER A 132 -2.72 18.21 10.52
C SER A 132 -2.32 17.89 11.96
N SER A 133 -1.94 18.91 12.74
CA SER A 133 -1.60 18.75 14.16
C SER A 133 -2.80 18.29 14.99
N GLN A 134 -4.00 18.82 14.72
CA GLN A 134 -5.23 18.43 15.40
C GLN A 134 -5.65 16.99 15.05
N LEU A 135 -5.53 16.57 13.78
CA LEU A 135 -5.76 15.20 13.37
C LEU A 135 -4.81 14.22 14.06
N ALA A 136 -3.51 14.59 14.14
CA ALA A 136 -2.52 13.78 14.84
C ALA A 136 -2.82 13.67 16.34
N ALA A 137 -3.21 14.77 16.98
CA ALA A 137 -3.60 14.76 18.38
C ALA A 137 -4.86 13.91 18.64
N ALA A 138 -5.86 14.00 17.75
CA ALA A 138 -7.07 13.17 17.83
C ALA A 138 -6.76 11.68 17.65
N SER A 139 -5.83 11.34 16.73
CA SER A 139 -5.37 9.96 16.54
C SER A 139 -4.66 9.43 17.78
N THR A 140 -3.76 10.22 18.38
CA THR A 140 -3.10 9.84 19.64
C THR A 140 -4.12 9.57 20.77
N LEU A 141 -5.15 10.40 20.89
CA LEU A 141 -6.22 10.17 21.87
C LEU A 141 -6.98 8.85 21.64
N LEU A 142 -7.19 8.50 20.38
CA LEU A 142 -7.83 7.23 20.00
C LEU A 142 -6.93 6.04 20.36
N ASP A 143 -5.64 6.11 20.03
CA ASP A 143 -4.65 5.08 20.29
C ASP A 143 -4.42 4.85 21.80
N ASP A 144 -4.50 5.95 22.59
CA ASP A 144 -4.42 5.92 24.05
C ASP A 144 -5.70 5.39 24.73
N GLY A 145 -6.75 5.05 23.95
CA GLY A 145 -8.04 4.62 24.48
C GLY A 145 -8.89 5.74 25.09
N ARG A 146 -8.51 7.00 24.89
CA ARG A 146 -9.23 8.17 25.39
C ARG A 146 -10.37 8.55 24.45
N TYR A 147 -11.28 7.62 24.25
CA TYR A 147 -12.31 7.68 23.19
C TYR A 147 -13.21 8.91 23.26
N ASP A 148 -13.61 9.36 24.45
CA ASP A 148 -14.47 10.55 24.58
C ASP A 148 -13.77 11.81 24.05
N LEU A 149 -12.49 11.94 24.33
CA LEU A 149 -11.71 13.07 23.86
C LEU A 149 -11.39 12.99 22.36
N ALA A 150 -11.12 11.78 21.88
CA ALA A 150 -10.93 11.53 20.43
C ALA A 150 -12.22 11.88 19.65
N ILE A 151 -13.39 11.43 20.14
CA ILE A 151 -14.70 11.74 19.55
C ILE A 151 -14.91 13.27 19.52
N ALA A 152 -14.67 13.96 20.64
CA ALA A 152 -14.82 15.40 20.70
C ALA A 152 -13.91 16.12 19.68
N ALA A 153 -12.65 15.71 19.60
CA ALA A 153 -11.67 16.27 18.68
C ALA A 153 -12.05 16.04 17.20
N TYR A 154 -12.40 14.80 16.82
CA TYR A 154 -12.83 14.49 15.45
C TYR A 154 -14.14 15.18 15.07
N ARG A 155 -15.11 15.31 16.00
CA ARG A 155 -16.34 16.04 15.75
C ARG A 155 -16.09 17.53 15.55
N ASP A 156 -15.19 18.13 16.33
CA ASP A 156 -14.82 19.53 16.15
C ASP A 156 -14.17 19.76 14.78
N ILE A 157 -13.27 18.87 14.36
CA ILE A 157 -12.69 18.92 13.01
C ILE A 157 -13.78 18.80 11.96
N LYS A 158 -14.70 17.84 12.09
CA LYS A 158 -15.80 17.61 11.13
C LYS A 158 -16.75 18.79 11.00
N VAL A 159 -17.04 19.47 12.12
CA VAL A 159 -17.88 20.68 12.10
C VAL A 159 -17.21 21.80 11.33
N ARG A 160 -15.90 21.97 11.51
CA ARG A 160 -15.13 23.02 10.81
C ARG A 160 -14.81 22.66 9.36
N VAL A 161 -14.66 21.38 9.05
CA VAL A 161 -14.33 20.86 7.73
C VAL A 161 -15.26 19.70 7.36
N PRO A 162 -16.54 19.98 7.02
CA PRO A 162 -17.52 18.93 6.73
C PRO A 162 -17.12 18.03 5.55
N ALA A 163 -16.37 18.56 4.58
CA ALA A 163 -15.89 17.82 3.41
C ALA A 163 -14.75 16.83 3.73
N LEU A 164 -14.15 16.88 4.93
CA LEU A 164 -13.06 16.00 5.33
C LEU A 164 -13.60 14.62 5.76
N THR A 165 -14.01 13.83 4.78
CA THR A 165 -14.64 12.51 5.01
C THR A 165 -13.70 11.51 5.68
N MET A 166 -12.38 11.69 5.56
CA MET A 166 -11.38 10.81 6.18
C MET A 166 -11.48 10.74 7.72
N VAL A 167 -12.09 11.72 8.38
CA VAL A 167 -12.29 11.69 9.85
C VAL A 167 -13.39 10.71 10.27
N ASN A 168 -14.26 10.28 9.35
CA ASN A 168 -15.37 9.40 9.68
C ASN A 168 -14.91 8.01 10.11
N LEU A 169 -13.81 7.48 9.55
CA LEU A 169 -13.29 6.17 9.93
C LEU A 169 -12.78 6.17 11.38
N PRO A 170 -11.84 7.03 11.80
CA PRO A 170 -11.39 7.05 13.19
C PRO A 170 -12.48 7.48 14.17
N LEU A 171 -13.39 8.39 13.79
CA LEU A 171 -14.55 8.77 14.59
C LEU A 171 -15.47 7.57 14.84
N GLY A 172 -15.83 6.83 13.79
CA GLY A 172 -16.64 5.61 13.91
C GLY A 172 -15.94 4.54 14.73
N THR A 173 -14.62 4.39 14.59
CA THR A 173 -13.80 3.48 15.40
C THR A 173 -13.83 3.85 16.90
N ALA A 174 -13.75 5.14 17.22
CA ALA A 174 -13.86 5.62 18.60
C ALA A 174 -15.24 5.31 19.20
N TYR A 175 -16.32 5.54 18.44
CA TYR A 175 -17.67 5.17 18.84
C TYR A 175 -17.85 3.67 19.03
N LEU A 176 -17.30 2.86 18.11
CA LEU A 176 -17.34 1.40 18.19
C LEU A 176 -16.65 0.89 19.46
N SER A 177 -15.48 1.46 19.80
CA SER A 177 -14.72 1.13 21.01
C SER A 177 -15.51 1.46 22.29
N LYS A 178 -16.37 2.47 22.24
CA LYS A 178 -17.33 2.80 23.29
C LYS A 178 -18.64 1.99 23.26
N LYS A 179 -18.80 1.12 22.28
CA LYS A 179 -20.05 0.39 22.02
C LYS A 179 -21.23 1.30 21.65
N SER A 180 -20.95 2.53 21.23
CA SER A 180 -21.94 3.46 20.67
C SER A 180 -22.23 3.08 19.22
N TYR A 181 -22.91 1.96 19.04
CA TYR A 181 -23.04 1.30 17.73
C TYR A 181 -23.80 2.13 16.69
N GLY A 182 -24.81 2.90 17.11
CA GLY A 182 -25.60 3.75 16.20
C GLY A 182 -24.76 4.88 15.61
N GLU A 183 -23.96 5.53 16.44
CA GLU A 183 -23.05 6.61 16.01
C GLU A 183 -21.91 6.06 15.16
N ALA A 184 -21.37 4.88 15.50
CA ALA A 184 -20.38 4.20 14.70
C ALA A 184 -20.93 3.85 13.30
N GLU A 185 -22.15 3.30 13.25
CA GLU A 185 -22.82 2.97 11.98
C GLU A 185 -23.02 4.21 11.11
N SER A 186 -23.49 5.32 11.71
CA SER A 186 -23.68 6.57 11.01
C SER A 186 -22.38 7.10 10.41
N ALA A 187 -21.27 7.05 11.17
CA ALA A 187 -19.98 7.50 10.69
C ALA A 187 -19.45 6.62 9.53
N PHE A 188 -19.58 5.30 9.61
CA PHE A 188 -19.16 4.39 8.54
C PHE A 188 -20.05 4.48 7.30
N GLN A 189 -21.36 4.71 7.47
CA GLN A 189 -22.28 4.95 6.36
C GLN A 189 -21.93 6.22 5.57
N GLU A 190 -21.42 7.25 6.23
CA GLU A 190 -20.99 8.45 5.52
C GLU A 190 -19.79 8.21 4.59
N ILE A 191 -18.87 7.29 4.98
CA ILE A 191 -17.80 6.84 4.08
C ILE A 191 -18.40 6.18 2.85
N LEU A 192 -19.33 5.24 3.06
CA LEU A 192 -19.96 4.47 1.98
C LEU A 192 -20.93 5.29 1.11
N LYS A 193 -21.44 6.42 1.63
CA LYS A 193 -22.19 7.39 0.80
C LYS A 193 -21.28 8.15 -0.17
N ALA A 194 -20.07 8.46 0.27
CA ALA A 194 -19.08 9.14 -0.58
C ALA A 194 -18.50 8.17 -1.62
N ASP A 195 -18.15 6.96 -1.20
CA ASP A 195 -17.69 5.87 -2.05
C ASP A 195 -18.24 4.53 -1.54
N GLY A 196 -19.24 4.00 -2.23
CA GLY A 196 -19.88 2.72 -1.87
C GLY A 196 -18.94 1.51 -1.98
N GLY A 197 -17.79 1.67 -2.64
CA GLY A 197 -16.74 0.66 -2.79
C GLY A 197 -15.55 0.85 -1.85
N ASP A 198 -15.56 1.84 -0.96
CA ASP A 198 -14.45 2.07 -0.03
C ASP A 198 -14.21 0.85 0.86
N ALA A 199 -13.08 0.17 0.65
CA ALA A 199 -12.75 -1.07 1.34
C ALA A 199 -12.66 -0.89 2.87
N ASN A 200 -12.18 0.27 3.35
CA ASN A 200 -12.10 0.56 4.78
C ASN A 200 -13.48 0.76 5.40
N GLY A 201 -14.37 1.47 4.70
CA GLY A 201 -15.77 1.65 5.13
C GLY A 201 -16.51 0.32 5.19
N LEU A 202 -16.37 -0.53 4.16
CA LEU A 202 -16.93 -1.87 4.12
C LEU A 202 -16.39 -2.76 5.26
N PHE A 203 -15.08 -2.72 5.49
CA PHE A 203 -14.46 -3.46 6.59
C PHE A 203 -14.93 -2.96 7.96
N ALA A 204 -15.04 -1.66 8.13
CA ALA A 204 -15.52 -1.05 9.38
C ALA A 204 -16.97 -1.44 9.69
N MET A 205 -17.85 -1.49 8.67
CA MET A 205 -19.21 -2.04 8.83
C MET A 205 -19.19 -3.51 9.26
N GLY A 206 -18.31 -4.32 8.67
CA GLY A 206 -18.12 -5.71 9.09
C GLY A 206 -17.71 -5.82 10.58
N THR A 207 -16.76 -4.97 11.00
CA THR A 207 -16.30 -4.94 12.39
C THR A 207 -17.40 -4.50 13.36
N LEU A 208 -18.22 -3.53 12.95
CA LEU A 208 -19.41 -3.12 13.72
C LEU A 208 -20.41 -4.26 13.89
N LYS A 209 -20.75 -4.96 12.79
CA LYS A 209 -21.71 -6.07 12.85
C LYS A 209 -21.17 -7.25 13.67
N GLU A 210 -19.87 -7.53 13.58
CA GLU A 210 -19.20 -8.51 14.45
C GLU A 210 -19.30 -8.12 15.93
N ALA A 211 -19.04 -6.85 16.26
CA ALA A 211 -19.15 -6.35 17.64
C ALA A 211 -20.59 -6.37 18.19
N GLN A 212 -21.59 -6.29 17.32
CA GLN A 212 -23.01 -6.46 17.66
C GLN A 212 -23.42 -7.94 17.81
N GLY A 213 -22.52 -8.89 17.51
CA GLY A 213 -22.81 -10.33 17.51
C GLY A 213 -23.49 -10.84 16.23
N ASN A 214 -23.63 -10.00 15.21
CA ASN A 214 -24.28 -10.31 13.94
C ASN A 214 -23.26 -10.92 12.97
N GLY A 215 -22.79 -12.14 13.25
CA GLY A 215 -21.73 -12.80 12.49
C GLY A 215 -22.03 -12.97 11.01
N ALA A 216 -23.28 -13.28 10.64
CA ALA A 216 -23.67 -13.44 9.23
C ALA A 216 -23.57 -12.11 8.46
N GLU A 217 -24.10 -11.01 9.01
CA GLU A 217 -23.95 -9.69 8.39
C GLU A 217 -22.48 -9.25 8.31
N ALA A 218 -21.70 -9.52 9.38
CA ALA A 218 -20.26 -9.24 9.38
C ALA A 218 -19.55 -9.97 8.25
N GLN A 219 -19.88 -11.24 8.01
CA GLN A 219 -19.32 -12.02 6.91
C GLN A 219 -19.58 -11.36 5.55
N ASP A 220 -20.83 -10.92 5.30
CA ASP A 220 -21.19 -10.25 4.04
C ASP A 220 -20.39 -8.96 3.82
N TRP A 221 -20.23 -8.15 4.87
CA TRP A 221 -19.47 -6.92 4.81
C TRP A 221 -17.98 -7.17 4.58
N TYR A 222 -17.36 -8.13 5.26
CA TYR A 222 -15.98 -8.51 5.05
C TYR A 222 -15.75 -9.11 3.65
N GLN A 223 -16.73 -9.83 3.11
CA GLN A 223 -16.66 -10.33 1.74
C GLN A 223 -16.65 -9.18 0.73
N LYS A 224 -17.50 -8.16 0.91
CA LYS A 224 -17.50 -6.94 0.10
C LYS A 224 -16.16 -6.21 0.20
N ALA A 225 -15.60 -6.05 1.41
CA ALA A 225 -14.29 -5.43 1.61
C ALA A 225 -13.17 -6.20 0.90
N SER A 226 -13.16 -7.53 0.97
CA SER A 226 -12.16 -8.37 0.27
C SER A 226 -12.32 -8.37 -1.24
N THR A 227 -13.49 -7.97 -1.75
CA THR A 227 -13.75 -7.81 -3.19
C THR A 227 -13.33 -6.42 -3.66
N ALA A 228 -13.58 -5.40 -2.84
CA ALA A 228 -13.19 -4.02 -3.11
C ALA A 228 -11.66 -3.85 -3.13
N ASP A 229 -10.95 -4.51 -2.22
CA ASP A 229 -9.50 -4.62 -2.25
C ASP A 229 -9.09 -6.09 -2.18
N ALA A 230 -8.81 -6.68 -3.34
CA ALA A 230 -8.49 -8.10 -3.47
C ALA A 230 -7.11 -8.48 -2.88
N MET A 231 -6.24 -7.48 -2.63
CA MET A 231 -4.92 -7.69 -2.06
C MET A 231 -4.90 -7.49 -0.53
N TRP A 232 -5.98 -6.99 0.05
CA TRP A 232 -6.05 -6.73 1.47
C TRP A 232 -6.35 -8.01 2.26
N THR A 233 -5.39 -8.47 3.06
CA THR A 233 -5.47 -9.73 3.82
C THR A 233 -6.41 -9.68 5.03
N ARG A 234 -6.58 -8.51 5.66
CA ARG A 234 -7.35 -8.36 6.90
C ARG A 234 -8.81 -8.82 6.80
N PRO A 235 -9.58 -8.48 5.74
CA PRO A 235 -10.93 -9.03 5.57
C PRO A 235 -10.95 -10.55 5.50
N LEU A 236 -9.97 -11.17 4.82
CA LEU A 236 -9.85 -12.61 4.71
C LEU A 236 -9.54 -13.27 6.06
N MET A 237 -8.69 -12.65 6.88
CA MET A 237 -8.41 -13.09 8.25
C MET A 237 -9.67 -13.05 9.13
N LYS A 238 -10.50 -12.01 8.99
CA LYS A 238 -11.79 -11.89 9.68
C LYS A 238 -12.78 -12.97 9.23
N LEU A 239 -12.89 -13.20 7.92
CA LEU A 239 -13.73 -14.27 7.37
C LEU A 239 -13.30 -15.65 7.85
N ALA A 240 -11.99 -15.91 7.92
CA ALA A 240 -11.44 -17.15 8.47
C ALA A 240 -11.81 -17.32 9.95
N GLY A 241 -11.73 -16.23 10.74
CA GLY A 241 -12.14 -16.22 12.14
C GLY A 241 -13.62 -16.56 12.33
N LEU A 242 -14.50 -15.94 11.56
CA LEU A 242 -15.95 -16.20 11.58
C LEU A 242 -16.28 -17.63 11.16
N ALA A 243 -15.68 -18.14 10.08
CA ALA A 243 -15.86 -19.50 9.62
C ALA A 243 -15.42 -20.53 10.68
N ARG A 244 -14.29 -20.30 11.35
CA ARG A 244 -13.85 -21.15 12.44
C ARG A 244 -14.81 -21.11 13.64
N ALA A 245 -15.31 -19.93 13.98
CA ALA A 245 -16.26 -19.77 15.09
C ALA A 245 -17.60 -20.50 14.83
N SER A 246 -18.01 -20.61 13.56
CA SER A 246 -19.19 -21.38 13.13
C SER A 246 -18.91 -22.87 12.94
N GLY A 247 -17.66 -23.33 13.09
CA GLY A 247 -17.26 -24.73 12.86
C GLY A 247 -16.98 -25.09 11.40
N ASP A 248 -17.06 -24.14 10.47
CA ASP A 248 -16.71 -24.37 9.07
C ASP A 248 -15.19 -24.27 8.85
N ASN A 249 -14.49 -25.30 9.30
CA ASN A 249 -13.04 -25.40 9.16
C ASN A 249 -12.60 -25.41 7.69
N ALA A 250 -13.41 -25.90 6.78
CA ALA A 250 -13.09 -25.94 5.35
C ALA A 250 -13.06 -24.53 4.74
N ALA A 251 -14.09 -23.71 5.03
CA ALA A 251 -14.10 -22.31 4.62
C ALA A 251 -12.96 -21.52 5.28
N ALA A 252 -12.72 -21.73 6.58
CA ALA A 252 -11.61 -21.08 7.28
C ALA A 252 -10.25 -21.39 6.62
N ALA A 253 -9.98 -22.66 6.32
CA ALA A 253 -8.75 -23.09 5.64
C ALA A 253 -8.60 -22.43 4.26
N LYS A 254 -9.69 -22.29 3.50
CA LYS A 254 -9.69 -21.64 2.19
C LYS A 254 -9.31 -20.15 2.28
N TYR A 255 -9.88 -19.40 3.24
CA TYR A 255 -9.52 -17.99 3.45
C TYR A 255 -8.08 -17.84 3.90
N LEU A 256 -7.60 -18.67 4.84
CA LEU A 256 -6.21 -18.63 5.31
C LEU A 256 -5.20 -18.98 4.20
N THR A 257 -5.54 -19.93 3.33
CA THR A 257 -4.71 -20.24 2.16
C THR A 257 -4.59 -19.04 1.25
N ARG A 258 -5.71 -18.34 0.97
CA ARG A 258 -5.67 -17.14 0.14
C ARG A 258 -4.82 -16.02 0.75
N VAL A 259 -4.83 -15.84 2.08
CA VAL A 259 -3.94 -14.88 2.76
C VAL A 259 -2.48 -15.21 2.50
N VAL A 260 -2.09 -16.48 2.62
CA VAL A 260 -0.71 -16.94 2.35
C VAL A 260 -0.32 -16.73 0.89
N ASP A 261 -1.23 -17.00 -0.04
CA ASP A 261 -0.98 -16.90 -1.48
C ASP A 261 -0.82 -15.43 -1.94
N LEU A 262 -1.50 -14.49 -1.29
CA LEU A 262 -1.44 -13.06 -1.63
C LEU A 262 -0.09 -12.42 -1.30
N ASP A 263 0.44 -12.68 -0.11
CA ASP A 263 1.75 -12.16 0.32
C ASP A 263 2.43 -13.16 1.27
N PRO A 264 3.14 -14.17 0.72
CA PRO A 264 3.75 -15.25 1.51
C PRO A 264 4.78 -14.78 2.55
N ALA A 265 5.33 -13.57 2.38
CA ALA A 265 6.35 -13.00 3.26
C ALA A 265 5.77 -12.13 4.39
N SER A 266 4.47 -11.86 4.38
CA SER A 266 3.81 -11.01 5.37
C SER A 266 3.64 -11.68 6.73
N ALA A 267 3.50 -10.85 7.77
CA ALA A 267 3.14 -11.30 9.11
C ALA A 267 1.77 -12.00 9.12
N ASP A 268 0.81 -11.50 8.32
CA ASP A 268 -0.51 -12.09 8.18
C ASP A 268 -0.43 -13.50 7.59
N ALA A 269 0.43 -13.72 6.58
CA ALA A 269 0.64 -15.04 6.00
C ALA A 269 1.25 -16.03 6.99
N ALA A 270 2.23 -15.59 7.79
CA ALA A 270 2.81 -16.42 8.85
C ALA A 270 1.73 -16.81 9.88
N GLN A 271 0.92 -15.86 10.32
CA GLN A 271 -0.20 -16.12 11.24
C GLN A 271 -1.25 -17.05 10.61
N ALA A 272 -1.61 -16.82 9.35
CA ALA A 272 -2.58 -17.65 8.62
C ALA A 272 -2.09 -19.10 8.47
N ALA A 273 -0.80 -19.31 8.18
CA ALA A 273 -0.20 -20.62 8.08
C ALA A 273 -0.26 -21.39 9.42
N GLU A 274 0.02 -20.72 10.54
CA GLU A 274 -0.10 -21.33 11.86
C GLU A 274 -1.56 -21.67 12.22
N LEU A 275 -2.50 -20.74 12.00
CA LEU A 275 -3.92 -20.99 12.23
C LEU A 275 -4.45 -22.17 11.40
N ARG A 276 -4.01 -22.30 10.15
CA ARG A 276 -4.44 -23.40 9.27
C ARG A 276 -4.04 -24.78 9.81
N LYS A 277 -2.89 -24.89 10.48
CA LYS A 277 -2.46 -26.17 11.11
C LYS A 277 -3.41 -26.61 12.22
N THR A 278 -4.08 -25.68 12.88
CA THR A 278 -5.02 -25.98 13.98
C THR A 278 -6.43 -26.41 13.50
N LEU A 279 -6.69 -26.38 12.19
CA LEU A 279 -7.98 -26.74 11.60
C LEU A 279 -8.03 -28.21 11.09
N GLN A 280 -6.93 -28.93 11.23
CA GLN A 280 -6.76 -30.33 10.79
C GLN A 280 -7.30 -31.31 11.82
#